data_601f8b9b3363311a90904a6066d6a258
#
_entry.id   601f8b9b3363311a90904a6066d6a258
#
_cell.length_a   1.000
_cell.length_b   1.000
_cell.length_c   1.000
_cell.angle_alpha   90.00
_cell.angle_beta   90.00
_cell.angle_gamma   90.00
#
_symmetry.space_group_name_H-M   'P 1'
#
loop_
_entity.id
_entity.type
_entity.pdbx_description
1 polymer ?
#
loop_
_entity_poly.entity_id
_entity_poly.type
_entity_poly.pdbx_seq_one_letter_code
_entity_poly.pdbx_strand_id
1 'polypeptide(L)'
;CESFWTQSQLKDGKCPDCGREVKPAKEEAYFFRMSKYAQRLIDHINSHPEFIQPVSRKNEMMNNFLLPGLQDLCVSRTSFKWGIPVDFDEKHVVYVWLDALTNYITGVGYDCDGNSTDQFKKYWPADLHLIGKDIIRFHTIYWPIFLMALDLPLPKQVFGHPWLLQGDGKMSKSKGNVLYADTLVDFFGVDAVRYFVLHEMPFEND
;
A
#
# COMPACT_ATOMS: atom_id res chain seq x y z
N CYS A 1 1.86 -7.61 -9.92
CA CYS A 1 1.92 -6.64 -8.80
C CYS A 1 1.90 -5.17 -9.26
N GLU A 2 1.97 -4.87 -10.55
CA GLU A 2 1.95 -3.50 -11.10
C GLU A 2 3.04 -2.57 -10.52
N SER A 3 4.12 -3.14 -9.99
CA SER A 3 5.24 -2.36 -9.44
C SER A 3 6.26 -2.05 -10.52
N PHE A 4 6.84 -0.86 -10.45
CA PHE A 4 7.97 -0.46 -11.27
C PHE A 4 9.27 -0.69 -10.50
N TRP A 5 10.25 -1.23 -11.18
CA TRP A 5 11.56 -1.52 -10.61
C TRP A 5 12.66 -1.01 -11.54
N THR A 6 13.65 -0.38 -10.97
CA THR A 6 14.89 -0.12 -11.69
C THR A 6 15.71 -1.41 -11.80
N GLN A 7 16.62 -1.50 -12.75
CA GLN A 7 17.43 -2.69 -12.94
C GLN A 7 18.25 -3.06 -11.70
N SER A 8 18.65 -2.07 -10.89
CA SER A 8 19.38 -2.28 -9.64
C SER A 8 18.52 -2.83 -8.49
N GLN A 9 17.21 -2.74 -8.59
CA GLN A 9 16.26 -3.21 -7.59
C GLN A 9 15.78 -4.64 -7.87
N LEU A 10 16.10 -5.21 -9.02
CA LEU A 10 15.70 -6.56 -9.39
C LEU A 10 16.53 -7.60 -8.62
N LYS A 11 15.89 -8.70 -8.23
CA LYS A 11 16.53 -9.89 -7.67
C LYS A 11 16.72 -10.91 -8.79
N ASP A 12 17.96 -11.16 -9.20
CA ASP A 12 18.28 -12.08 -10.31
C ASP A 12 17.48 -11.79 -11.61
N GLY A 13 17.31 -10.50 -11.91
CA GLY A 13 16.53 -10.06 -13.07
C GLY A 13 15.02 -10.20 -12.94
N LYS A 14 14.50 -10.54 -11.76
CA LYS A 14 13.09 -10.75 -11.46
C LYS A 14 12.54 -9.73 -10.48
N CYS A 15 11.22 -9.59 -10.47
CA CYS A 15 10.52 -8.75 -9.51
C CYS A 15 10.79 -9.22 -8.07
N PRO A 16 11.29 -8.38 -7.17
CA PRO A 16 11.59 -8.77 -5.79
C PRO A 16 10.34 -9.13 -4.97
N ASP A 17 9.17 -8.58 -5.34
CA ASP A 17 7.92 -8.83 -4.61
C ASP A 17 7.24 -10.14 -4.99
N CYS A 18 7.23 -10.48 -6.29
CA CYS A 18 6.43 -11.62 -6.78
C CYS A 18 7.25 -12.68 -7.52
N GLY A 19 8.56 -12.48 -7.72
CA GLY A 19 9.45 -13.42 -8.37
C GLY A 19 9.23 -13.61 -9.88
N ARG A 20 8.31 -12.87 -10.51
CA ARG A 20 8.04 -12.98 -11.96
C ARG A 20 9.09 -12.25 -12.78
N GLU A 21 9.25 -12.68 -14.01
CA GLU A 21 10.06 -11.95 -14.99
C GLU A 21 9.52 -10.54 -15.21
N VAL A 22 10.43 -9.58 -15.31
CA VAL A 22 10.10 -8.18 -15.62
C VAL A 22 10.41 -7.92 -17.08
N LYS A 23 9.61 -7.07 -17.72
CA LYS A 23 9.83 -6.62 -19.10
C LYS A 23 10.27 -5.17 -19.06
N PRO A 24 11.29 -4.76 -19.86
CA PRO A 24 11.62 -3.36 -20.01
C PRO A 24 10.41 -2.61 -20.57
N ALA A 25 9.96 -1.59 -19.86
CA ALA A 25 8.92 -0.68 -20.35
C ALA A 25 9.58 0.66 -20.65
N LYS A 26 9.43 1.16 -21.87
CA LYS A 26 9.72 2.55 -22.22
C LYS A 26 8.38 3.23 -22.40
N GLU A 27 8.03 4.06 -21.48
CA GLU A 27 6.74 4.72 -21.45
C GLU A 27 6.94 6.17 -21.01
N GLU A 28 6.26 7.09 -21.67
CA GLU A 28 6.17 8.45 -21.19
C GLU A 28 5.26 8.45 -19.96
N ALA A 29 5.70 9.10 -18.89
CA ALA A 29 4.97 9.07 -17.63
C ALA A 29 5.23 10.34 -16.80
N TYR A 30 4.23 10.74 -16.04
CA TYR A 30 4.39 11.74 -14.98
C TYR A 30 4.95 11.10 -13.72
N PHE A 31 5.87 11.81 -13.07
CA PHE A 31 6.47 11.39 -11.82
C PHE A 31 6.08 12.34 -10.70
N PHE A 32 5.58 11.77 -9.61
CA PHE A 32 5.35 12.49 -8.37
C PHE A 32 6.64 12.50 -7.55
N ARG A 33 7.10 13.71 -7.20
CA ARG A 33 8.38 13.90 -6.50
C ARG A 33 8.27 13.54 -5.02
N MET A 34 8.22 12.24 -4.71
CA MET A 34 8.17 11.73 -3.34
C MET A 34 9.45 12.07 -2.55
N SER A 35 10.59 12.12 -3.22
CA SER A 35 11.88 12.48 -2.61
C SER A 35 11.84 13.81 -1.85
N LYS A 36 11.01 14.77 -2.29
CA LYS A 36 10.79 16.06 -1.61
C LYS A 36 10.22 15.91 -0.19
N TYR A 37 9.48 14.85 0.07
CA TYR A 37 8.78 14.60 1.34
C TYR A 37 9.49 13.59 2.23
N ALA A 38 10.56 12.94 1.75
CA ALA A 38 11.22 11.83 2.43
C ALA A 38 11.65 12.20 3.86
N GLN A 39 12.32 13.34 4.05
CA GLN A 39 12.77 13.76 5.36
C GLN A 39 11.61 14.05 6.32
N ARG A 40 10.56 14.72 5.83
CA ARG A 40 9.35 14.99 6.64
C ARG A 40 8.68 13.70 7.10
N LEU A 41 8.65 12.66 6.25
CA LEU A 41 8.12 11.36 6.62
C LEU A 41 9.01 10.64 7.63
N ILE A 42 10.33 10.67 7.46
CA ILE A 42 11.30 10.10 8.42
C ILE A 42 11.13 10.75 9.80
N ASP A 43 11.03 12.06 9.85
CA ASP A 43 10.85 12.81 11.10
C ASP A 43 9.51 12.43 11.77
N HIS A 44 8.44 12.28 10.98
CA HIS A 44 7.15 11.82 11.49
C HIS A 44 7.24 10.42 12.08
N ILE A 45 7.83 9.45 11.37
CA ILE A 45 8.00 8.07 11.84
C ILE A 45 8.83 8.00 13.13
N ASN A 46 9.86 8.85 13.24
CA ASN A 46 10.71 8.89 14.42
C ASN A 46 10.03 9.53 15.64
N SER A 47 9.18 10.53 15.42
CA SER A 47 8.42 11.21 16.50
C SER A 47 7.14 10.49 16.90
N HIS A 48 6.67 9.53 16.10
CA HIS A 48 5.45 8.73 16.34
C HIS A 48 5.77 7.23 16.26
N PRO A 49 6.32 6.64 17.32
CA PRO A 49 6.78 5.25 17.32
C PRO A 49 5.65 4.24 17.07
N GLU A 50 4.40 4.65 17.32
CA GLU A 50 3.18 3.87 17.09
C GLU A 50 2.71 3.90 15.64
N PHE A 51 3.23 4.79 14.80
CA PHE A 51 2.72 5.05 13.44
C PHE A 51 2.79 3.81 12.54
N ILE A 52 3.89 3.04 12.60
CA ILE A 52 4.05 1.78 11.81
C ILE A 52 4.21 0.62 12.77
N GLN A 53 3.27 -0.32 12.70
CA GLN A 53 3.27 -1.53 13.52
C GLN A 53 3.10 -2.79 12.65
N PRO A 54 3.68 -3.93 13.07
CA PRO A 54 4.66 -4.09 14.16
C PRO A 54 6.00 -3.41 13.84
N VAL A 55 6.86 -3.29 14.85
CA VAL A 55 8.15 -2.56 14.75
C VAL A 55 9.06 -3.14 13.66
N SER A 56 8.99 -4.45 13.42
CA SER A 56 9.70 -5.10 12.30
C SER A 56 9.37 -4.45 10.95
N ARG A 57 8.12 -4.08 10.72
CA ARG A 57 7.66 -3.40 9.49
C ARG A 57 8.17 -1.97 9.41
N LYS A 58 8.20 -1.24 10.55
CA LYS A 58 8.85 0.08 10.62
C LYS A 58 10.32 -0.02 10.17
N ASN A 59 11.06 -0.96 10.76
CA ASN A 59 12.48 -1.13 10.45
C ASN A 59 12.71 -1.49 8.98
N GLU A 60 11.88 -2.36 8.41
CA GLU A 60 11.92 -2.72 7.00
C GLU A 60 11.71 -1.49 6.09
N MET A 61 10.70 -0.67 6.35
CA MET A 61 10.41 0.53 5.54
C MET A 61 11.51 1.59 5.65
N MET A 62 12.01 1.81 6.86
CA MET A 62 13.09 2.75 7.11
C MET A 62 14.39 2.33 6.40
N ASN A 63 14.83 1.08 6.63
CA ASN A 63 16.14 0.62 6.16
C ASN A 63 16.18 0.33 4.66
N ASN A 64 15.09 -0.18 4.08
CA ASN A 64 15.09 -0.61 2.69
C ASN A 64 14.64 0.48 1.71
N PHE A 65 13.90 1.49 2.16
CA PHE A 65 13.30 2.47 1.25
C PHE A 65 13.61 3.93 1.61
N LEU A 66 13.53 4.31 2.88
CA LEU A 66 13.64 5.72 3.26
C LEU A 66 15.09 6.17 3.45
N LEU A 67 15.87 5.44 4.25
CA LEU A 67 17.25 5.80 4.56
C LEU A 67 18.22 5.68 3.36
N PRO A 68 18.06 4.71 2.43
CA PRO A 68 18.88 4.67 1.22
C PRO A 68 18.57 5.78 0.21
N GLY A 69 17.48 6.52 0.41
CA GLY A 69 17.01 7.57 -0.49
C GLY A 69 15.76 7.15 -1.24
N LEU A 70 14.66 7.87 -1.01
CA LEU A 70 13.38 7.61 -1.63
C LEU A 70 13.39 8.08 -3.09
N GLN A 71 12.97 7.19 -3.99
CA GLN A 71 12.82 7.51 -5.41
C GLN A 71 11.44 8.10 -5.70
N ASP A 72 11.38 8.92 -6.74
CA ASP A 72 10.14 9.50 -7.22
C ASP A 72 9.24 8.43 -7.85
N LEU A 73 7.93 8.58 -7.70
CA LEU A 73 6.93 7.61 -8.11
C LEU A 73 6.34 7.96 -9.47
N CYS A 74 6.36 7.00 -10.38
CA CYS A 74 5.56 7.08 -11.61
C CYS A 74 4.07 7.03 -11.25
N VAL A 75 3.30 8.06 -11.65
CA VAL A 75 1.89 8.20 -11.30
C VAL A 75 0.93 8.18 -12.48
N SER A 76 1.44 7.95 -13.69
CA SER A 76 0.60 7.81 -14.88
C SER A 76 1.10 6.73 -15.82
N ARG A 77 0.23 6.26 -16.73
CA ARG A 77 0.50 5.23 -17.72
C ARG A 77 -0.04 5.65 -19.08
N THR A 78 0.64 5.23 -20.16
CA THR A 78 0.20 5.45 -21.53
C THR A 78 0.03 4.15 -22.31
N SER A 79 0.50 3.02 -21.78
CA SER A 79 0.47 1.70 -22.43
C SER A 79 -0.93 1.11 -22.61
N PHE A 80 -1.92 1.64 -21.92
CA PHE A 80 -3.33 1.25 -22.04
C PHE A 80 -4.23 2.47 -21.78
N LYS A 81 -5.50 2.37 -22.21
CA LYS A 81 -6.47 3.47 -22.11
C LYS A 81 -7.54 3.25 -21.03
N TRP A 82 -7.61 2.07 -20.44
CA TRP A 82 -8.56 1.79 -19.38
C TRP A 82 -8.07 2.38 -18.05
N GLY A 83 -8.84 3.25 -17.45
CA GLY A 83 -8.50 3.90 -16.18
C GLY A 83 -9.06 5.32 -16.13
N ILE A 84 -8.67 6.05 -15.08
CA ILE A 84 -9.03 7.47 -14.89
C ILE A 84 -8.10 8.30 -15.77
N PRO A 85 -8.62 9.06 -16.76
CA PRO A 85 -7.78 9.92 -17.57
C PRO A 85 -7.18 11.05 -16.73
N VAL A 86 -5.99 11.50 -17.13
CA VAL A 86 -5.36 12.68 -16.53
C VAL A 86 -5.94 13.93 -17.21
N ASP A 87 -6.57 14.82 -16.45
CA ASP A 87 -7.35 15.96 -16.96
C ASP A 87 -6.55 16.89 -17.87
N PHE A 88 -5.28 17.11 -17.58
CA PHE A 88 -4.41 18.00 -18.35
C PHE A 88 -3.65 17.27 -19.49
N ASP A 89 -3.74 15.93 -19.58
CA ASP A 89 -3.15 15.14 -20.66
C ASP A 89 -3.88 13.79 -20.81
N GLU A 90 -4.91 13.77 -21.65
CA GLU A 90 -5.79 12.60 -21.88
C GLU A 90 -5.08 11.37 -22.48
N LYS A 91 -3.82 11.50 -22.91
CA LYS A 91 -3.02 10.34 -23.34
C LYS A 91 -2.66 9.43 -22.16
N HIS A 92 -2.65 10.00 -20.97
CA HIS A 92 -2.29 9.34 -19.73
C HIS A 92 -3.51 8.89 -18.93
N VAL A 93 -3.40 7.76 -18.28
CA VAL A 93 -4.32 7.33 -17.21
C VAL A 93 -3.58 7.32 -15.87
N VAL A 94 -4.32 7.58 -14.80
CA VAL A 94 -3.80 7.60 -13.44
C VAL A 94 -3.27 6.22 -13.05
N TYR A 95 -2.13 6.19 -12.37
CA TYR A 95 -1.55 4.96 -11.83
C TYR A 95 -2.41 4.39 -10.69
N VAL A 96 -2.61 3.09 -10.73
CA VAL A 96 -3.53 2.35 -9.84
C VAL A 96 -3.37 2.68 -8.34
N TRP A 97 -2.16 2.83 -7.84
CA TRP A 97 -1.95 3.11 -6.42
C TRP A 97 -2.24 4.55 -6.03
N LEU A 98 -2.19 5.50 -6.94
CA LEU A 98 -2.66 6.85 -6.66
C LEU A 98 -4.19 6.84 -6.48
N ASP A 99 -4.92 6.17 -7.37
CA ASP A 99 -6.37 5.98 -7.27
C ASP A 99 -6.75 5.19 -6.00
N ALA A 100 -6.15 4.00 -5.82
CA ALA A 100 -6.50 3.10 -4.72
C ALA A 100 -6.31 3.73 -3.33
N LEU A 101 -5.25 4.53 -3.14
CA LEU A 101 -4.98 5.15 -1.85
C LEU A 101 -5.86 6.38 -1.59
N THR A 102 -6.12 7.19 -2.61
CA THR A 102 -7.00 8.36 -2.46
C THR A 102 -8.45 7.97 -2.16
N ASN A 103 -8.85 6.72 -2.48
CA ASN A 103 -10.17 6.21 -2.13
C ASN A 103 -10.48 6.29 -0.62
N TYR A 104 -9.49 6.22 0.26
CA TYR A 104 -9.71 6.35 1.71
C TYR A 104 -10.33 7.69 2.10
N ILE A 105 -9.94 8.78 1.46
CA ILE A 105 -10.51 10.10 1.73
C ILE A 105 -11.72 10.38 0.86
N THR A 106 -11.73 9.95 -0.40
CA THR A 106 -12.85 10.13 -1.31
C THR A 106 -14.11 9.42 -0.79
N GLY A 107 -13.95 8.19 -0.27
CA GLY A 107 -15.05 7.40 0.28
C GLY A 107 -15.75 8.03 1.50
N VAL A 108 -15.06 8.92 2.22
CA VAL A 108 -15.65 9.69 3.33
C VAL A 108 -16.01 11.13 2.94
N GLY A 109 -15.86 11.49 1.66
CA GLY A 109 -16.34 12.76 1.12
C GLY A 109 -15.35 13.90 1.20
N TYR A 110 -14.05 13.62 1.03
CA TYR A 110 -13.05 14.66 0.80
C TYR A 110 -13.31 15.36 -0.54
N ASP A 111 -13.17 16.67 -0.55
CA ASP A 111 -13.25 17.52 -1.73
C ASP A 111 -12.06 18.47 -1.77
N CYS A 112 -11.31 18.44 -2.88
CA CYS A 112 -10.13 19.28 -3.09
C CYS A 112 -10.46 20.79 -3.21
N ASP A 113 -11.70 21.14 -3.55
CA ASP A 113 -12.16 22.53 -3.63
C ASP A 113 -12.62 23.10 -2.29
N GLY A 114 -12.42 22.37 -1.20
CA GLY A 114 -12.71 22.81 0.17
C GLY A 114 -14.14 22.55 0.66
N ASN A 115 -14.96 21.85 -0.13
CA ASN A 115 -16.35 21.52 0.21
C ASN A 115 -16.48 20.11 0.83
N SER A 116 -15.44 19.63 1.49
CA SER A 116 -15.44 18.32 2.14
C SER A 116 -16.61 18.16 3.10
N THR A 117 -17.21 16.97 3.09
CA THR A 117 -18.41 16.65 3.88
C THR A 117 -18.15 16.65 5.39
N ASP A 118 -19.21 16.72 6.17
CA ASP A 118 -19.12 16.55 7.64
C ASP A 118 -18.67 15.14 8.01
N GLN A 119 -18.93 14.14 7.16
CA GLN A 119 -18.43 12.79 7.33
C GLN A 119 -16.91 12.74 7.22
N PHE A 120 -16.30 13.41 6.25
CA PHE A 120 -14.84 13.54 6.16
C PHE A 120 -14.28 14.21 7.42
N LYS A 121 -14.84 15.34 7.83
CA LYS A 121 -14.38 16.08 9.03
C LYS A 121 -14.48 15.25 10.31
N LYS A 122 -15.46 14.34 10.38
CA LYS A 122 -15.67 13.46 11.53
C LYS A 122 -14.73 12.26 11.57
N TYR A 123 -14.46 11.62 10.42
CA TYR A 123 -13.79 10.32 10.35
C TYR A 123 -12.34 10.42 9.90
N TRP A 124 -11.91 11.55 9.33
CA TRP A 124 -10.52 11.76 9.00
C TRP A 124 -9.81 12.64 10.02
N PRO A 125 -8.58 12.30 10.49
CA PRO A 125 -7.76 11.18 10.06
C PRO A 125 -8.22 9.82 10.61
N ALA A 126 -7.92 8.74 9.87
CA ALA A 126 -8.17 7.39 10.33
C ALA A 126 -7.35 7.06 11.58
N ASP A 127 -7.97 6.37 12.56
CA ASP A 127 -7.25 5.89 13.74
C ASP A 127 -6.30 4.74 13.38
N LEU A 128 -6.73 3.84 12.49
CA LEU A 128 -5.97 2.67 12.09
C LEU A 128 -6.21 2.32 10.61
N HIS A 129 -5.13 2.12 9.88
CA HIS A 129 -5.13 1.32 8.65
C HIS A 129 -4.64 -0.09 8.96
N LEU A 130 -5.56 -1.06 8.99
CA LEU A 130 -5.24 -2.47 9.16
C LEU A 130 -5.12 -3.12 7.78
N ILE A 131 -3.93 -3.56 7.43
CA ILE A 131 -3.60 -4.04 6.08
C ILE A 131 -2.72 -5.29 6.11
N GLY A 132 -2.69 -6.03 5.00
CA GLY A 132 -1.69 -7.07 4.80
C GLY A 132 -0.28 -6.49 4.57
N LYS A 133 0.74 -7.17 5.07
CA LYS A 133 2.14 -6.71 4.94
C LYS A 133 2.61 -6.54 3.49
N ASP A 134 1.98 -7.18 2.53
CA ASP A 134 2.29 -7.09 1.10
C ASP A 134 2.03 -5.70 0.50
N ILE A 135 1.18 -4.91 1.15
CA ILE A 135 0.90 -3.53 0.75
C ILE A 135 1.38 -2.49 1.78
N ILE A 136 2.25 -2.88 2.70
CA ILE A 136 2.75 -2.00 3.78
C ILE A 136 3.46 -0.77 3.21
N ARG A 137 4.29 -0.92 2.18
CA ARG A 137 5.01 0.19 1.56
C ARG A 137 4.07 1.26 1.02
N PHE A 138 2.97 0.86 0.40
CA PHE A 138 1.99 1.80 -0.15
C PHE A 138 1.29 2.61 0.95
N HIS A 139 1.03 2.01 2.11
CA HIS A 139 0.31 2.65 3.21
C HIS A 139 1.20 3.41 4.19
N THR A 140 2.50 3.10 4.23
CA THR A 140 3.43 3.75 5.16
C THR A 140 4.38 4.73 4.50
N ILE A 141 4.52 4.68 3.16
CA ILE A 141 5.37 5.59 2.40
C ILE A 141 4.53 6.43 1.42
N TYR A 142 3.86 5.79 0.45
CA TYR A 142 3.16 6.52 -0.61
C TYR A 142 1.99 7.32 -0.06
N TRP A 143 1.12 6.68 0.71
CA TRP A 143 -0.07 7.31 1.24
C TRP A 143 0.21 8.50 2.17
N PRO A 144 1.08 8.40 3.18
CA PRO A 144 1.45 9.55 3.99
C PRO A 144 2.03 10.70 3.17
N ILE A 145 2.84 10.41 2.15
CA ILE A 145 3.43 11.43 1.28
C ILE A 145 2.35 12.11 0.42
N PHE A 146 1.36 11.38 -0.10
CA PHE A 146 0.23 11.99 -0.81
C PHE A 146 -0.56 12.91 0.11
N LEU A 147 -0.83 12.50 1.34
CA LEU A 147 -1.49 13.33 2.34
C LEU A 147 -0.67 14.57 2.70
N MET A 148 0.64 14.43 2.85
CA MET A 148 1.55 15.56 3.08
C MET A 148 1.55 16.55 1.91
N ALA A 149 1.39 16.08 0.69
CA ALA A 149 1.29 16.93 -0.50
C ALA A 149 -0.05 17.67 -0.60
N LEU A 150 -1.11 17.11 -0.02
CA LEU A 150 -2.43 17.71 0.10
C LEU A 150 -2.60 18.56 1.38
N ASP A 151 -1.56 18.66 2.21
CA ASP A 151 -1.60 19.29 3.53
C ASP A 151 -2.70 18.71 4.45
N LEU A 152 -2.98 17.42 4.30
CA LEU A 152 -3.93 16.68 5.11
C LEU A 152 -3.24 15.98 6.30
N PRO A 153 -3.96 15.79 7.43
CA PRO A 153 -3.45 15.02 8.54
C PRO A 153 -3.25 13.55 8.16
N LEU A 154 -2.20 12.94 8.72
CA LEU A 154 -1.87 11.54 8.50
C LEU A 154 -2.75 10.63 9.37
N PRO A 155 -2.98 9.36 8.97
CA PRO A 155 -3.58 8.35 9.84
C PRO A 155 -2.71 8.18 11.10
N LYS A 156 -3.33 7.84 12.23
CA LYS A 156 -2.59 7.70 13.49
C LYS A 156 -1.71 6.46 13.51
N GLN A 157 -2.16 5.38 12.89
CA GLN A 157 -1.43 4.11 12.85
C GLN A 157 -1.67 3.34 11.55
N VAL A 158 -0.64 2.67 11.07
CA VAL A 158 -0.71 1.61 10.03
C VAL A 158 -0.20 0.32 10.64
N PHE A 159 -1.04 -0.71 10.65
CA PHE A 159 -0.70 -2.03 11.14
C PHE A 159 -0.68 -3.04 10.01
N GLY A 160 0.49 -3.61 9.72
CA GLY A 160 0.68 -4.62 8.68
C GLY A 160 0.70 -6.03 9.24
N HIS A 161 -0.42 -6.75 9.12
CA HIS A 161 -0.50 -8.13 9.56
C HIS A 161 0.25 -9.08 8.60
N PRO A 162 0.79 -10.21 9.10
CA PRO A 162 1.47 -11.21 8.28
C PRO A 162 0.50 -11.98 7.39
N TRP A 163 1.03 -12.89 6.59
CA TRP A 163 0.24 -13.79 5.77
C TRP A 163 -0.27 -14.99 6.56
N LEU A 164 -1.45 -15.47 6.21
CA LEU A 164 -1.87 -16.83 6.51
C LEU A 164 -1.22 -17.76 5.48
N LEU A 165 -0.41 -18.68 5.97
CA LEU A 165 0.29 -19.63 5.13
C LEU A 165 -0.50 -20.96 5.06
N GLN A 166 -0.35 -21.66 3.93
CA GLN A 166 -0.76 -23.06 3.81
C GLN A 166 0.48 -23.89 3.49
N GLY A 167 0.86 -24.75 4.44
CA GLY A 167 2.17 -25.42 4.39
C GLY A 167 3.29 -24.39 4.40
N ASP A 168 4.27 -24.55 3.53
CA ASP A 168 5.47 -23.69 3.49
C ASP A 168 5.30 -22.43 2.60
N GLY A 169 4.07 -22.01 2.29
CA GLY A 169 3.93 -20.94 1.34
C GLY A 169 2.65 -20.10 1.39
N LYS A 170 2.76 -18.90 0.86
CA LYS A 170 1.65 -17.97 0.69
C LYS A 170 0.55 -18.61 -0.18
N MET A 171 -0.69 -18.51 0.27
CA MET A 171 -1.86 -18.86 -0.53
C MET A 171 -1.98 -17.93 -1.74
N SER A 172 -2.21 -18.53 -2.92
CA SER A 172 -2.37 -17.77 -4.16
C SER A 172 -3.33 -18.47 -5.10
N LYS A 173 -4.26 -17.73 -5.69
CA LYS A 173 -5.19 -18.25 -6.70
C LYS A 173 -4.45 -18.91 -7.87
N SER A 174 -3.33 -18.35 -8.28
CA SER A 174 -2.51 -18.89 -9.37
C SER A 174 -1.81 -20.21 -9.05
N LYS A 175 -1.66 -20.55 -7.76
CA LYS A 175 -1.10 -21.82 -7.27
C LYS A 175 -2.17 -22.86 -6.96
N GLY A 176 -3.44 -22.47 -6.95
CA GLY A 176 -4.56 -23.36 -6.62
C GLY A 176 -4.61 -23.82 -5.15
N ASN A 177 -3.84 -23.20 -4.26
CA ASN A 177 -3.72 -23.56 -2.85
C ASN A 177 -4.50 -22.59 -1.92
N VAL A 178 -5.60 -22.02 -2.39
CA VAL A 178 -6.41 -21.08 -1.60
C VAL A 178 -7.46 -21.85 -0.82
N LEU A 179 -7.50 -21.63 0.49
CA LEU A 179 -8.64 -21.98 1.33
C LEU A 179 -9.58 -20.77 1.36
N TYR A 180 -10.80 -20.97 0.88
CA TYR A 180 -11.80 -19.91 0.87
C TYR A 180 -12.50 -19.80 2.21
N ALA A 181 -12.77 -18.58 2.65
CA ALA A 181 -13.37 -18.32 3.96
C ALA A 181 -14.80 -18.90 4.07
N ASP A 182 -15.60 -18.84 3.01
CA ASP A 182 -16.92 -19.45 2.93
C ASP A 182 -16.87 -20.96 3.16
N THR A 183 -15.95 -21.65 2.48
CA THR A 183 -15.76 -23.10 2.68
C THR A 183 -15.42 -23.43 4.13
N LEU A 184 -14.54 -22.66 4.77
CA LEU A 184 -14.19 -22.86 6.18
C LEU A 184 -15.37 -22.59 7.10
N VAL A 185 -16.16 -21.56 6.82
CA VAL A 185 -17.35 -21.21 7.60
C VAL A 185 -18.43 -22.30 7.48
N ASP A 186 -18.61 -22.87 6.30
CA ASP A 186 -19.56 -23.98 6.09
C ASP A 186 -19.16 -25.23 6.90
N PHE A 187 -17.87 -25.50 7.06
CA PHE A 187 -17.37 -26.64 7.83
C PHE A 187 -17.36 -26.40 9.34
N PHE A 188 -16.89 -25.25 9.78
CA PHE A 188 -16.54 -25.01 11.19
C PHE A 188 -17.41 -23.97 11.89
N GLY A 189 -18.26 -23.27 11.15
CA GLY A 189 -19.02 -22.13 11.65
C GLY A 189 -18.20 -20.85 11.73
N VAL A 190 -18.90 -19.71 11.68
CA VAL A 190 -18.28 -18.38 11.59
C VAL A 190 -17.43 -18.03 12.82
N ASP A 191 -17.88 -18.39 14.01
CA ASP A 191 -17.18 -18.05 15.25
C ASP A 191 -15.85 -18.80 15.38
N ALA A 192 -15.82 -20.09 15.01
CA ALA A 192 -14.61 -20.89 15.03
C ALA A 192 -13.57 -20.36 14.01
N VAL A 193 -14.01 -19.98 12.81
CA VAL A 193 -13.12 -19.42 11.78
C VAL A 193 -12.55 -18.07 12.20
N ARG A 194 -13.37 -17.18 12.75
CA ARG A 194 -12.92 -15.89 13.28
C ARG A 194 -11.92 -16.04 14.42
N TYR A 195 -12.21 -16.91 15.37
CA TYR A 195 -11.30 -17.22 16.47
C TYR A 195 -9.96 -17.78 15.96
N PHE A 196 -10.00 -18.75 15.05
CA PHE A 196 -8.80 -19.34 14.46
C PHE A 196 -7.91 -18.29 13.79
N VAL A 197 -8.47 -17.45 12.94
CA VAL A 197 -7.71 -16.41 12.23
C VAL A 197 -7.04 -15.44 13.20
N LEU A 198 -7.73 -15.02 14.27
CA LEU A 198 -7.16 -14.10 15.27
C LEU A 198 -6.14 -14.78 16.19
N HIS A 199 -6.33 -16.06 16.49
CA HIS A 199 -5.44 -16.81 17.38
C HIS A 199 -4.14 -17.26 16.70
N GLU A 200 -4.25 -17.72 15.44
CA GLU A 200 -3.12 -18.30 14.70
C GLU A 200 -2.33 -17.26 13.87
N MET A 201 -2.67 -15.99 13.95
CA MET A 201 -1.93 -14.94 13.26
C MET A 201 -0.92 -14.26 14.22
N PRO A 202 0.33 -14.73 14.30
CA PRO A 202 1.37 -14.05 15.06
C PRO A 202 1.77 -12.77 14.32
N PHE A 203 1.66 -11.61 14.96
CA PHE A 203 1.87 -10.32 14.28
C PHE A 203 3.34 -10.06 13.88
N GLU A 204 4.28 -10.77 14.46
CA GLU A 204 5.72 -10.60 14.20
C GLU A 204 6.25 -11.48 13.06
N ASN A 205 5.65 -12.63 12.80
CA ASN A 205 6.12 -13.66 11.87
C ASN A 205 5.00 -14.15 10.95
N ASP A 206 5.36 -14.73 9.81
CA ASP A 206 4.44 -15.48 8.93
C ASP A 206 4.19 -16.87 9.48
#